data_1d9048120b0e29cbc525edd13974f3dc
#
_entry.id   1d9048120b0e29cbc525edd13974f3dc
#
_cell.length_a   1.000
_cell.length_b   1.000
_cell.length_c   1.000
_cell.angle_alpha   90.00
_cell.angle_beta   90.00
_cell.angle_gamma   90.00
#
_symmetry.space_group_name_H-M   'P 1'
#
loop_
_entity.id
_entity.type
_entity.pdbx_description
1 polymer ?
#
loop_
_entity_poly.entity_id
_entity_poly.type
_entity_poly.pdbx_seq_one_letter_code
_entity_poly.pdbx_strand_id
1 'polypeptide(L)'
;MDYPIRTIVASLALALSAVAAQAAEPIKIGVDGPFTGGSSSMGVSMRDGVRMAVDEINKSGGVLGRPIALVERDDEAKNERGVQIAQELINKEKVVAVVGYINTGVALASQRFFQEAKIPVMNNVATGTLVTHQFDDQPENYVFRNAAHDSIQAPMIVEEAVTRRGYKRVAILSDSTNYGQLGRADLEAALAQKGIKAVAVEKFNIKDVDMTPQLLKAKEAGAEAVLTYGIGPELAQIANGMTKLGWKVPMIGSWTLSMANFIDNAGPGGEGARMPQTFIQQPTTPKRQSFIVTYLRTFNPKNGRIDSPVSAAQGYDSIYLLTAAIKQAGSTDGPKIKAALENLKTPVEGVVTSYNKPFSAKDHEAITVNIPVFGEVKGQRVVYAYEADAKTASEVRVKDANAKGALVAPVKR
;
A
#
# COMPACT_ATOMS: atom_id res chain seq x y z
N MET A 1 -25.20 -91.33 -13.73
CA MET A 1 -24.04 -90.86 -12.90
C MET A 1 -23.90 -89.37 -13.11
N ASP A 2 -24.56 -88.66 -12.26
CA ASP A 2 -24.65 -87.19 -12.39
C ASP A 2 -23.61 -86.58 -11.47
N TYR A 3 -22.72 -85.69 -12.05
CA TYR A 3 -21.84 -84.86 -11.31
C TYR A 3 -22.37 -83.43 -11.36
N PRO A 4 -22.66 -82.75 -10.22
CA PRO A 4 -23.04 -81.37 -10.24
C PRO A 4 -21.80 -80.45 -10.28
N ILE A 5 -21.76 -79.62 -11.29
CA ILE A 5 -20.78 -78.54 -11.43
C ILE A 5 -21.05 -77.44 -10.35
N ARG A 6 -20.18 -77.39 -9.38
CA ARG A 6 -20.20 -76.28 -8.41
C ARG A 6 -19.56 -75.04 -9.06
N THR A 7 -20.39 -74.06 -9.41
CA THR A 7 -19.98 -72.74 -9.84
C THR A 7 -19.50 -71.95 -8.64
N ILE A 8 -18.20 -71.76 -8.53
CA ILE A 8 -17.61 -70.83 -7.54
C ILE A 8 -17.73 -69.39 -8.10
N VAL A 9 -18.73 -68.68 -7.61
CA VAL A 9 -18.81 -67.21 -7.84
C VAL A 9 -17.82 -66.52 -6.89
N ALA A 10 -16.66 -66.20 -7.42
CA ALA A 10 -15.71 -65.37 -6.72
C ALA A 10 -16.23 -63.88 -6.73
N SER A 11 -16.86 -63.49 -5.64
CA SER A 11 -17.24 -62.07 -5.41
C SER A 11 -15.97 -61.25 -5.20
N LEU A 12 -15.49 -60.64 -6.27
CA LEU A 12 -14.43 -59.62 -6.22
C LEU A 12 -15.03 -58.32 -5.61
N ALA A 13 -15.00 -58.24 -4.29
CA ALA A 13 -15.33 -57.02 -3.59
C ALA A 13 -14.22 -55.99 -3.91
N LEU A 14 -14.44 -55.15 -4.94
CA LEU A 14 -13.68 -53.92 -5.15
C LEU A 14 -13.98 -53.01 -3.96
N ALA A 15 -13.13 -53.07 -2.95
CA ALA A 15 -13.04 -52.02 -1.94
C ALA A 15 -12.52 -50.74 -2.64
N LEU A 16 -13.42 -49.95 -3.21
CA LEU A 16 -13.14 -48.56 -3.51
C LEU A 16 -12.88 -47.88 -2.17
N SER A 17 -11.63 -47.84 -1.77
CA SER A 17 -11.17 -46.91 -0.75
C SER A 17 -11.38 -45.51 -1.34
N ALA A 18 -12.53 -44.94 -1.08
CA ALA A 18 -12.72 -43.49 -1.19
C ALA A 18 -11.77 -42.88 -0.18
N VAL A 19 -10.53 -42.60 -0.58
CA VAL A 19 -9.67 -41.67 0.09
C VAL A 19 -10.42 -40.35 -0.07
N ALA A 20 -11.23 -40.02 0.94
CA ALA A 20 -11.73 -38.68 1.09
C ALA A 20 -10.45 -37.81 1.10
N ALA A 21 -10.18 -37.13 -0.01
CA ALA A 21 -9.12 -36.19 -0.09
C ALA A 21 -9.45 -35.14 1.00
N GLN A 22 -8.86 -35.32 2.17
CA GLN A 22 -9.01 -34.38 3.26
C GLN A 22 -8.49 -33.06 2.71
N ALA A 23 -9.43 -32.14 2.45
CA ALA A 23 -9.07 -30.84 1.89
C ALA A 23 -7.94 -30.27 2.76
N ALA A 24 -6.78 -30.07 2.16
CA ALA A 24 -5.62 -29.59 2.91
C ALA A 24 -5.99 -28.29 3.63
N GLU A 25 -5.65 -28.20 4.91
CA GLU A 25 -5.96 -27.00 5.70
C GLU A 25 -5.49 -25.74 4.99
N PRO A 26 -6.31 -24.69 4.91
CA PRO A 26 -5.96 -23.47 4.20
C PRO A 26 -4.75 -22.78 4.83
N ILE A 27 -3.98 -22.10 4.01
CA ILE A 27 -2.93 -21.17 4.47
C ILE A 27 -3.60 -19.87 4.88
N LYS A 28 -3.60 -19.54 6.16
CA LYS A 28 -4.24 -18.33 6.66
C LYS A 28 -3.31 -17.13 6.54
N ILE A 29 -3.75 -16.08 5.85
CA ILE A 29 -3.08 -14.79 5.76
C ILE A 29 -3.96 -13.73 6.44
N GLY A 30 -3.41 -12.97 7.38
CA GLY A 30 -4.09 -11.85 8.02
C GLY A 30 -4.16 -10.65 7.06
N VAL A 31 -5.27 -9.93 7.10
CA VAL A 31 -5.46 -8.67 6.37
C VAL A 31 -5.93 -7.63 7.38
N ASP A 32 -5.06 -6.67 7.68
CA ASP A 32 -5.32 -5.62 8.67
C ASP A 32 -5.35 -4.24 8.00
N GLY A 33 -6.41 -3.50 8.22
CA GLY A 33 -6.58 -2.15 7.69
C GLY A 33 -7.93 -1.55 8.04
N PRO A 34 -8.08 -0.21 7.86
CA PRO A 34 -9.33 0.49 8.13
C PRO A 34 -10.32 0.26 6.99
N PHE A 35 -11.31 -0.57 7.22
CA PHE A 35 -12.39 -0.81 6.26
C PHE A 35 -13.56 0.15 6.48
N THR A 36 -13.50 0.95 7.55
CA THR A 36 -14.42 2.02 7.90
C THR A 36 -13.66 3.31 8.21
N GLY A 37 -14.38 4.45 8.25
CA GLY A 37 -13.80 5.76 8.59
C GLY A 37 -13.04 6.46 7.45
N GLY A 38 -12.26 7.50 7.81
CA GLY A 38 -11.62 8.41 6.86
C GLY A 38 -10.56 7.77 5.95
N SER A 39 -9.92 6.68 6.38
CA SER A 39 -8.93 5.94 5.60
C SER A 39 -9.53 4.79 4.80
N SER A 40 -10.85 4.57 4.85
CA SER A 40 -11.49 3.39 4.24
C SER A 40 -11.34 3.30 2.72
N SER A 41 -11.23 4.42 2.01
CA SER A 41 -10.94 4.40 0.56
C SER A 41 -9.67 3.58 0.25
N MET A 42 -8.62 3.73 1.07
CA MET A 42 -7.40 2.94 0.91
C MET A 42 -7.57 1.52 1.43
N GLY A 43 -8.16 1.36 2.64
CA GLY A 43 -8.30 0.04 3.28
C GLY A 43 -9.16 -0.92 2.47
N VAL A 44 -10.32 -0.47 2.02
CA VAL A 44 -11.24 -1.27 1.20
C VAL A 44 -10.59 -1.60 -0.15
N SER A 45 -9.98 -0.62 -0.82
CA SER A 45 -9.30 -0.86 -2.11
C SER A 45 -8.15 -1.87 -1.97
N MET A 46 -7.34 -1.76 -0.91
CA MET A 46 -6.28 -2.71 -0.61
C MET A 46 -6.84 -4.12 -0.39
N ARG A 47 -7.84 -4.27 0.48
CA ARG A 47 -8.50 -5.55 0.75
C ARG A 47 -9.06 -6.19 -0.51
N ASP A 48 -9.70 -5.40 -1.37
CA ASP A 48 -10.30 -5.89 -2.61
C ASP A 48 -9.23 -6.36 -3.60
N GLY A 49 -8.08 -5.66 -3.69
CA GLY A 49 -6.92 -6.12 -4.45
C GLY A 49 -6.35 -7.44 -3.90
N VAL A 50 -6.25 -7.59 -2.58
CA VAL A 50 -5.84 -8.82 -1.89
C VAL A 50 -6.80 -9.98 -2.23
N ARG A 51 -8.12 -9.74 -2.13
CA ARG A 51 -9.15 -10.75 -2.45
C ARG A 51 -9.05 -11.21 -3.90
N MET A 52 -8.84 -10.30 -4.85
CA MET A 52 -8.64 -10.66 -6.26
C MET A 52 -7.45 -11.58 -6.45
N ALA A 53 -6.29 -11.24 -5.89
CA ALA A 53 -5.09 -12.06 -6.01
C ALA A 53 -5.29 -13.45 -5.39
N VAL A 54 -5.92 -13.52 -4.21
CA VAL A 54 -6.22 -14.81 -3.56
C VAL A 54 -7.19 -15.65 -4.37
N ASP A 55 -8.23 -15.04 -4.95
CA ASP A 55 -9.18 -15.75 -5.81
C ASP A 55 -8.50 -16.33 -7.06
N GLU A 56 -7.65 -15.58 -7.72
CA GLU A 56 -6.86 -16.02 -8.88
C GLU A 56 -5.91 -17.18 -8.51
N ILE A 57 -5.19 -17.08 -7.41
CA ILE A 57 -4.27 -18.10 -6.93
C ILE A 57 -5.02 -19.38 -6.53
N ASN A 58 -6.12 -19.24 -5.80
CA ASN A 58 -6.93 -20.38 -5.37
C ASN A 58 -7.55 -21.13 -6.56
N LYS A 59 -8.04 -20.40 -7.57
CA LYS A 59 -8.52 -21.00 -8.83
C LYS A 59 -7.42 -21.75 -9.61
N SER A 60 -6.17 -21.34 -9.39
CA SER A 60 -4.99 -22.01 -10.00
C SER A 60 -4.42 -23.15 -9.14
N GLY A 61 -5.15 -23.60 -8.11
CA GLY A 61 -4.74 -24.72 -7.23
C GLY A 61 -4.07 -24.31 -5.92
N GLY A 62 -4.07 -23.02 -5.58
CA GLY A 62 -3.54 -22.52 -4.33
C GLY A 62 -2.01 -22.48 -4.25
N VAL A 63 -1.47 -22.58 -3.05
CA VAL A 63 -0.03 -22.59 -2.76
C VAL A 63 0.31 -23.86 -1.99
N LEU A 64 1.35 -24.58 -2.43
CA LEU A 64 1.71 -25.91 -1.88
C LEU A 64 0.54 -26.91 -1.84
N GLY A 65 -0.36 -26.86 -2.84
CA GLY A 65 -1.58 -27.69 -2.89
C GLY A 65 -2.65 -27.31 -1.85
N ARG A 66 -2.56 -26.13 -1.23
CA ARG A 66 -3.46 -25.64 -0.19
C ARG A 66 -4.10 -24.32 -0.65
N PRO A 67 -5.42 -24.12 -0.40
CA PRO A 67 -6.03 -22.82 -0.64
C PRO A 67 -5.53 -21.79 0.37
N ILE A 68 -5.58 -20.52 -0.01
CA ILE A 68 -5.37 -19.39 0.89
C ILE A 68 -6.71 -19.00 1.50
N ALA A 69 -6.74 -18.77 2.81
CA ALA A 69 -7.86 -18.18 3.52
C ALA A 69 -7.45 -16.83 4.12
N LEU A 70 -8.23 -15.79 3.85
CA LEU A 70 -8.00 -14.46 4.40
C LEU A 70 -8.68 -14.31 5.77
N VAL A 71 -7.96 -13.74 6.73
CA VAL A 71 -8.49 -13.35 8.03
C VAL A 71 -8.46 -11.83 8.09
N GLU A 72 -9.58 -11.22 7.72
CA GLU A 72 -9.70 -9.77 7.58
C GLU A 72 -10.17 -9.13 8.89
N ARG A 73 -9.52 -8.02 9.28
CA ARG A 73 -9.86 -7.24 10.47
C ARG A 73 -9.83 -5.74 10.19
N ASP A 74 -10.84 -5.04 10.67
CA ASP A 74 -10.97 -3.59 10.59
C ASP A 74 -10.33 -2.94 11.81
N ASP A 75 -9.21 -2.26 11.62
CA ASP A 75 -8.48 -1.51 12.64
C ASP A 75 -9.07 -0.11 12.90
N GLU A 76 -10.02 0.33 12.07
CA GLU A 76 -10.67 1.65 12.17
C GLU A 76 -9.65 2.82 12.19
N ALA A 77 -8.44 2.62 11.69
CA ALA A 77 -7.29 3.53 11.79
C ALA A 77 -6.90 3.88 13.24
N LYS A 78 -7.15 2.96 14.19
CA LYS A 78 -6.84 3.12 15.62
C LYS A 78 -5.68 2.23 16.03
N ASN A 79 -4.63 2.82 16.61
CA ASN A 79 -3.43 2.10 17.03
C ASN A 79 -3.73 0.96 18.00
N GLU A 80 -4.58 1.22 19.00
CA GLU A 80 -4.95 0.25 20.05
C GLU A 80 -5.73 -0.93 19.45
N ARG A 81 -6.57 -0.68 18.45
CA ARG A 81 -7.31 -1.72 17.77
C ARG A 81 -6.40 -2.60 16.92
N GLY A 82 -5.46 -1.99 16.19
CA GLY A 82 -4.44 -2.74 15.44
C GLY A 82 -3.60 -3.65 16.34
N VAL A 83 -3.24 -3.18 17.55
CA VAL A 83 -2.54 -4.01 18.56
C VAL A 83 -3.40 -5.23 18.97
N GLN A 84 -4.69 -5.03 19.26
CA GLN A 84 -5.60 -6.13 19.61
C GLN A 84 -5.74 -7.14 18.46
N ILE A 85 -5.86 -6.63 17.23
CA ILE A 85 -5.94 -7.44 16.00
C ILE A 85 -4.66 -8.25 15.81
N ALA A 86 -3.49 -7.64 15.97
CA ALA A 86 -2.21 -8.35 15.85
C ALA A 86 -2.14 -9.54 16.81
N GLN A 87 -2.51 -9.35 18.08
CA GLN A 87 -2.55 -10.43 19.05
C GLN A 87 -3.58 -11.52 18.70
N GLU A 88 -4.74 -11.14 18.18
CA GLU A 88 -5.77 -12.09 17.72
C GLU A 88 -5.27 -12.92 16.55
N LEU A 89 -4.71 -12.28 15.52
CA LEU A 89 -4.18 -12.93 14.31
C LEU A 89 -3.07 -13.94 14.65
N ILE A 90 -2.21 -13.60 15.61
CA ILE A 90 -1.11 -14.47 16.06
C ILE A 90 -1.64 -15.62 16.92
N ASN A 91 -2.37 -15.30 17.99
CA ASN A 91 -2.64 -16.26 19.05
C ASN A 91 -3.85 -17.14 18.78
N LYS A 92 -4.90 -16.59 18.18
CA LYS A 92 -6.17 -17.29 17.92
C LYS A 92 -6.21 -17.83 16.48
N GLU A 93 -5.96 -16.97 15.50
CA GLU A 93 -6.12 -17.33 14.09
C GLU A 93 -4.93 -18.11 13.54
N LYS A 94 -3.73 -17.93 14.12
CA LYS A 94 -2.49 -18.63 13.70
C LYS A 94 -2.14 -18.34 12.23
N VAL A 95 -2.19 -17.07 11.86
CA VAL A 95 -1.81 -16.66 10.49
C VAL A 95 -0.33 -16.87 10.24
N VAL A 96 0.05 -17.18 8.99
CA VAL A 96 1.45 -17.43 8.60
C VAL A 96 2.16 -16.18 8.12
N ALA A 97 1.39 -15.17 7.73
CA ALA A 97 1.85 -13.85 7.31
C ALA A 97 0.70 -12.85 7.45
N VAL A 98 1.02 -11.56 7.43
CA VAL A 98 0.04 -10.47 7.42
C VAL A 98 0.30 -9.53 6.25
N VAL A 99 -0.75 -9.09 5.57
CA VAL A 99 -0.76 -7.98 4.62
C VAL A 99 -1.56 -6.81 5.21
N GLY A 100 -1.11 -5.63 5.03
CA GLY A 100 -1.54 -4.35 5.60
C GLY A 100 -0.24 -3.58 5.81
N TYR A 101 -0.18 -2.63 6.53
CA TYR A 101 -1.15 -1.76 7.15
C TYR A 101 -1.43 -0.55 6.24
N ILE A 102 -2.49 0.20 6.56
CA ILE A 102 -2.80 1.44 5.84
C ILE A 102 -2.18 2.65 6.55
N ASN A 103 -2.42 2.76 7.86
CA ASN A 103 -2.01 3.90 8.66
C ASN A 103 -0.65 3.63 9.33
N THR A 104 0.31 4.54 9.16
CA THR A 104 1.67 4.43 9.72
C THR A 104 1.65 4.21 11.24
N GLY A 105 0.78 4.91 11.97
CA GLY A 105 0.68 4.75 13.42
C GLY A 105 0.24 3.34 13.82
N VAL A 106 -0.73 2.76 13.10
CA VAL A 106 -1.21 1.38 13.35
C VAL A 106 -0.10 0.38 13.04
N ALA A 107 0.61 0.54 11.91
CA ALA A 107 1.76 -0.31 11.57
C ALA A 107 2.81 -0.31 12.68
N LEU A 108 3.29 0.88 13.08
CA LEU A 108 4.32 1.03 14.13
C LEU A 108 3.91 0.48 15.49
N ALA A 109 2.61 0.56 15.84
CA ALA A 109 2.10 0.01 17.09
C ALA A 109 1.98 -1.52 17.09
N SER A 110 1.63 -2.10 15.94
CA SER A 110 1.17 -3.50 15.83
C SER A 110 2.25 -4.46 15.37
N GLN A 111 3.15 -4.05 14.44
CA GLN A 111 4.08 -4.95 13.79
C GLN A 111 5.13 -5.56 14.72
N ARG A 112 5.39 -4.96 15.89
CA ARG A 112 6.28 -5.53 16.90
C ARG A 112 5.84 -6.92 17.39
N PHE A 113 4.54 -7.18 17.47
CA PHE A 113 4.01 -8.48 17.90
C PHE A 113 4.30 -9.57 16.85
N PHE A 114 4.20 -9.22 15.56
CA PHE A 114 4.56 -10.13 14.48
C PHE A 114 6.07 -10.34 14.39
N GLN A 115 6.87 -9.30 14.66
CA GLN A 115 8.32 -9.39 14.77
C GLN A 115 8.73 -10.39 15.84
N GLU A 116 8.16 -10.28 17.05
CA GLU A 116 8.40 -11.20 18.19
C GLU A 116 7.95 -12.63 17.87
N ALA A 117 6.79 -12.77 17.17
CA ALA A 117 6.26 -14.06 16.75
C ALA A 117 6.96 -14.64 15.50
N LYS A 118 7.91 -13.92 14.90
CA LYS A 118 8.62 -14.28 13.66
C LYS A 118 7.66 -14.53 12.49
N ILE A 119 6.61 -13.72 12.38
CA ILE A 119 5.60 -13.76 11.30
C ILE A 119 5.87 -12.59 10.34
N PRO A 120 6.09 -12.85 9.04
CA PRO A 120 6.30 -11.79 8.06
C PRO A 120 5.11 -10.86 7.93
N VAL A 121 5.39 -9.55 7.91
CA VAL A 121 4.44 -8.48 7.62
C VAL A 121 4.80 -7.84 6.28
N MET A 122 3.85 -7.79 5.35
CA MET A 122 3.99 -7.07 4.09
C MET A 122 3.20 -5.77 4.18
N ASN A 123 3.88 -4.67 4.48
CA ASN A 123 3.27 -3.33 4.44
C ASN A 123 3.05 -2.92 2.98
N ASN A 124 1.79 -2.81 2.61
CA ASN A 124 1.43 -2.50 1.23
C ASN A 124 0.87 -1.09 1.04
N VAL A 125 0.64 -0.34 2.14
CA VAL A 125 0.14 1.05 2.07
C VAL A 125 0.83 1.97 3.07
N ALA A 126 1.11 1.55 4.32
CA ALA A 126 1.76 2.40 5.32
C ALA A 126 3.14 2.89 4.84
N THR A 127 3.29 4.22 4.62
CA THR A 127 4.45 4.79 3.94
C THR A 127 5.49 5.42 4.86
N GLY A 128 5.17 5.64 6.13
CA GLY A 128 6.12 6.26 7.07
C GLY A 128 7.51 5.64 6.98
N THR A 129 8.55 6.45 6.83
CA THR A 129 9.93 5.99 6.61
C THR A 129 10.39 4.99 7.67
N LEU A 130 9.93 5.14 8.92
CA LEU A 130 10.31 4.26 10.02
C LEU A 130 9.67 2.86 9.98
N VAL A 131 8.65 2.60 9.15
CA VAL A 131 7.87 1.34 9.20
C VAL A 131 8.76 0.12 9.02
N THR A 132 9.63 0.08 8.03
CA THR A 132 10.56 -1.02 7.78
C THR A 132 11.86 -0.92 8.57
N HIS A 133 12.12 0.24 9.16
CA HIS A 133 13.33 0.53 9.94
C HIS A 133 13.14 0.41 11.46
N GLN A 134 11.94 0.00 11.91
CA GLN A 134 11.62 -0.09 13.34
C GLN A 134 12.52 -1.08 14.10
N PHE A 135 13.06 -2.07 13.40
CA PHE A 135 13.83 -3.17 13.98
C PHE A 135 15.24 -3.28 13.39
N ASP A 136 15.81 -2.16 12.89
CA ASP A 136 17.17 -2.14 12.33
C ASP A 136 18.26 -2.46 13.35
N ASP A 137 17.97 -2.34 14.64
CA ASP A 137 18.84 -2.70 15.76
C ASP A 137 18.77 -4.20 16.13
N GLN A 138 17.87 -4.96 15.51
CA GLN A 138 17.71 -6.38 15.74
C GLN A 138 18.44 -7.23 14.68
N PRO A 139 18.84 -8.46 15.02
CA PRO A 139 19.54 -9.33 14.07
C PRO A 139 18.67 -9.79 12.90
N GLU A 140 17.35 -9.77 13.06
CA GLU A 140 16.38 -10.15 12.06
C GLU A 140 15.24 -9.13 12.01
N ASN A 141 14.73 -8.85 10.81
CA ASN A 141 13.57 -7.99 10.59
C ASN A 141 12.54 -8.75 9.74
N TYR A 142 11.30 -8.87 10.23
CA TYR A 142 10.20 -9.57 9.56
C TYR A 142 9.23 -8.61 8.85
N VAL A 143 9.58 -7.32 8.77
CA VAL A 143 8.74 -6.29 8.16
C VAL A 143 9.24 -5.93 6.77
N PHE A 144 8.41 -6.12 5.76
CA PHE A 144 8.67 -5.82 4.35
C PHE A 144 7.69 -4.78 3.84
N ARG A 145 8.02 -4.07 2.75
CA ARG A 145 7.12 -3.09 2.14
C ARG A 145 7.17 -3.12 0.61
N ASN A 146 6.00 -3.10 -0.03
CA ASN A 146 5.86 -2.93 -1.47
C ASN A 146 5.14 -1.62 -1.87
N ALA A 147 5.13 -0.64 -0.96
CA ALA A 147 4.67 0.73 -1.19
C ALA A 147 5.84 1.70 -1.35
N ALA A 148 5.64 2.85 -2.02
CA ALA A 148 6.62 3.93 -2.05
C ALA A 148 6.62 4.67 -0.72
N HIS A 149 7.69 4.52 0.05
CA HIS A 149 7.83 5.12 1.37
C HIS A 149 8.05 6.64 1.34
N ASP A 150 7.86 7.30 2.48
CA ASP A 150 7.85 8.76 2.56
C ASP A 150 9.23 9.38 2.27
N SER A 151 10.35 8.66 2.51
CA SER A 151 11.67 9.12 2.08
C SER A 151 11.86 9.14 0.55
N ILE A 152 10.91 8.57 -0.24
CA ILE A 152 10.79 8.76 -1.67
C ILE A 152 9.77 9.88 -1.97
N GLN A 153 8.60 9.84 -1.35
CA GLN A 153 7.51 10.75 -1.69
C GLN A 153 7.82 12.20 -1.32
N ALA A 154 8.36 12.47 -0.13
CA ALA A 154 8.66 13.81 0.33
C ALA A 154 9.68 14.55 -0.56
N PRO A 155 10.85 13.95 -0.94
CA PRO A 155 11.72 14.53 -1.94
C PRO A 155 11.07 14.76 -3.31
N MET A 156 10.20 13.85 -3.76
CA MET A 156 9.46 14.05 -5.01
C MET A 156 8.54 15.28 -4.92
N ILE A 157 7.80 15.44 -3.82
CA ILE A 157 6.91 16.59 -3.58
C ILE A 157 7.71 17.90 -3.59
N VAL A 158 8.86 17.92 -2.92
CA VAL A 158 9.75 19.08 -2.88
C VAL A 158 10.36 19.35 -4.26
N GLU A 159 10.80 18.32 -4.98
CA GLU A 159 11.31 18.46 -6.35
C GLU A 159 10.25 19.05 -7.29
N GLU A 160 9.00 18.62 -7.17
CA GLU A 160 7.88 19.17 -7.93
C GLU A 160 7.65 20.64 -7.61
N ALA A 161 7.57 20.98 -6.34
CA ALA A 161 7.27 22.34 -5.90
C ALA A 161 8.43 23.29 -6.19
N VAL A 162 9.65 22.91 -5.81
CA VAL A 162 10.81 23.80 -5.77
C VAL A 162 11.57 23.82 -7.11
N THR A 163 11.91 22.63 -7.63
CA THR A 163 12.77 22.57 -8.82
C THR A 163 11.97 22.72 -10.10
N ARG A 164 10.86 21.99 -10.24
CA ARG A 164 10.07 21.99 -11.47
C ARG A 164 9.20 23.22 -11.63
N ARG A 165 8.61 23.70 -10.52
CA ARG A 165 7.69 24.84 -10.51
C ARG A 165 8.30 26.15 -10.02
N GLY A 166 9.50 26.10 -9.41
CA GLY A 166 10.26 27.27 -9.01
C GLY A 166 9.75 27.96 -7.74
N TYR A 167 8.83 27.33 -6.97
CA TYR A 167 8.31 27.90 -5.73
C TYR A 167 9.41 27.89 -4.66
N LYS A 168 9.59 29.04 -4.00
CA LYS A 168 10.58 29.19 -2.92
C LYS A 168 9.93 29.40 -1.55
N ARG A 169 8.68 29.79 -1.53
CA ARG A 169 7.89 30.06 -0.32
C ARG A 169 6.76 29.01 -0.23
N VAL A 170 7.03 27.93 0.45
CA VAL A 170 6.05 26.84 0.60
C VAL A 170 5.57 26.76 2.03
N ALA A 171 4.27 26.43 2.22
CA ALA A 171 3.71 26.07 3.50
C ALA A 171 3.57 24.56 3.60
N ILE A 172 3.72 23.98 4.80
CA ILE A 172 3.44 22.59 5.11
C ILE A 172 2.20 22.53 5.99
N LEU A 173 1.21 21.73 5.59
CA LEU A 173 0.04 21.38 6.38
C LEU A 173 0.00 19.86 6.58
N SER A 174 0.07 19.40 7.83
CA SER A 174 0.12 17.97 8.15
C SER A 174 -0.86 17.60 9.25
N ASP A 175 -1.38 16.36 9.20
CA ASP A 175 -2.24 15.87 10.28
C ASP A 175 -1.45 15.55 11.57
N SER A 176 -2.18 15.37 12.67
CA SER A 176 -1.60 15.11 14.00
C SER A 176 -1.20 13.66 14.24
N THR A 177 -1.43 12.75 13.29
CA THR A 177 -1.06 11.34 13.42
C THR A 177 0.43 11.11 13.19
N ASN A 178 0.91 9.90 13.49
CA ASN A 178 2.29 9.50 13.15
C ASN A 178 2.60 9.72 11.66
N TYR A 179 1.64 9.44 10.76
CA TYR A 179 1.80 9.66 9.33
C TYR A 179 2.08 11.12 8.99
N GLY A 180 1.20 12.03 9.43
CA GLY A 180 1.37 13.45 9.15
C GLY A 180 2.63 14.04 9.77
N GLN A 181 2.97 13.64 10.99
CA GLN A 181 4.14 14.20 11.69
C GLN A 181 5.48 13.68 11.13
N LEU A 182 5.57 12.39 10.75
CA LEU A 182 6.76 11.84 10.09
C LEU A 182 6.90 12.40 8.68
N GLY A 183 5.81 12.46 7.90
CA GLY A 183 5.83 13.04 6.55
C GLY A 183 6.18 14.54 6.55
N ARG A 184 5.73 15.30 7.57
CA ARG A 184 6.19 16.69 7.78
C ARG A 184 7.69 16.75 7.97
N ALA A 185 8.25 15.91 8.84
CA ALA A 185 9.69 15.89 9.09
C ALA A 185 10.48 15.52 7.82
N ASP A 186 9.99 14.59 7.03
CA ASP A 186 10.59 14.22 5.75
C ASP A 186 10.52 15.37 4.73
N LEU A 187 9.40 16.13 4.67
CA LEU A 187 9.30 17.33 3.84
C LEU A 187 10.27 18.42 4.29
N GLU A 188 10.36 18.70 5.59
CA GLU A 188 11.29 19.69 6.14
C GLU A 188 12.74 19.31 5.82
N ALA A 189 13.11 18.05 5.94
CA ALA A 189 14.43 17.55 5.59
C ALA A 189 14.71 17.66 4.07
N ALA A 190 13.74 17.34 3.23
CA ALA A 190 13.87 17.46 1.77
C ALA A 190 14.00 18.94 1.33
N LEU A 191 13.25 19.86 1.95
CA LEU A 191 13.38 21.31 1.73
C LEU A 191 14.76 21.81 2.16
N ALA A 192 15.26 21.35 3.30
CA ALA A 192 16.60 21.73 3.79
C ALA A 192 17.71 21.31 2.83
N GLN A 193 17.59 20.15 2.17
CA GLN A 193 18.51 19.72 1.10
C GLN A 193 18.52 20.68 -0.11
N LYS A 194 17.44 21.45 -0.32
CA LYS A 194 17.34 22.49 -1.36
C LYS A 194 17.69 23.89 -0.82
N GLY A 195 18.13 24.01 0.44
CA GLY A 195 18.40 25.29 1.08
C GLY A 195 17.16 26.14 1.36
N ILE A 196 15.98 25.51 1.44
CA ILE A 196 14.68 26.16 1.66
C ILE A 196 14.13 25.77 3.03
N LYS A 197 13.52 26.74 3.70
CA LYS A 197 12.71 26.53 4.90
C LYS A 197 11.26 26.87 4.57
N ALA A 198 10.31 26.04 5.02
CA ALA A 198 8.89 26.35 4.88
C ALA A 198 8.55 27.66 5.58
N VAL A 199 7.75 28.51 4.93
CA VAL A 199 7.33 29.81 5.47
C VAL A 199 6.24 29.70 6.52
N ALA A 200 5.50 28.60 6.52
CA ALA A 200 4.55 28.21 7.55
C ALA A 200 4.53 26.68 7.69
N VAL A 201 4.41 26.18 8.91
CA VAL A 201 4.27 24.76 9.22
C VAL A 201 3.11 24.62 10.20
N GLU A 202 2.00 24.11 9.70
CA GLU A 202 0.75 24.04 10.45
C GLU A 202 0.29 22.60 10.60
N LYS A 203 -0.34 22.33 11.74
CA LYS A 203 -0.90 21.04 12.10
C LYS A 203 -2.42 21.12 12.20
N PHE A 204 -3.11 20.07 11.76
CA PHE A 204 -4.55 19.87 11.96
C PHE A 204 -4.81 18.49 12.56
N ASN A 205 -5.98 18.29 13.14
CA ASN A 205 -6.37 17.01 13.71
C ASN A 205 -7.26 16.23 12.75
N ILE A 206 -7.28 14.93 12.91
CA ILE A 206 -8.24 14.07 12.23
C ILE A 206 -9.66 14.50 12.64
N LYS A 207 -10.54 14.63 11.66
CA LYS A 207 -11.93 15.13 11.73
C LYS A 207 -12.05 16.65 11.89
N ASP A 208 -10.97 17.42 11.84
CA ASP A 208 -11.10 18.87 11.69
C ASP A 208 -11.80 19.21 10.38
N VAL A 209 -12.81 20.08 10.46
CA VAL A 209 -13.63 20.52 9.32
C VAL A 209 -13.35 21.96 8.90
N ASP A 210 -12.69 22.73 9.74
CA ASP A 210 -12.30 24.12 9.47
C ASP A 210 -10.79 24.27 9.56
N MET A 211 -10.17 24.54 8.42
CA MET A 211 -8.72 24.77 8.28
C MET A 211 -8.38 26.27 8.15
N THR A 212 -9.35 27.15 8.37
CA THR A 212 -9.18 28.59 8.17
C THR A 212 -7.99 29.17 8.95
N PRO A 213 -7.78 28.85 10.25
CA PRO A 213 -6.64 29.41 10.99
C PRO A 213 -5.29 29.04 10.39
N GLN A 214 -5.10 27.77 10.01
CA GLN A 214 -3.86 27.27 9.40
C GLN A 214 -3.63 27.90 8.02
N LEU A 215 -4.70 27.99 7.22
CA LEU A 215 -4.65 28.56 5.87
C LEU A 215 -4.37 30.07 5.88
N LEU A 216 -4.92 30.82 6.83
CA LEU A 216 -4.62 32.25 6.97
C LEU A 216 -3.16 32.48 7.30
N LYS A 217 -2.57 31.73 8.24
CA LYS A 217 -1.15 31.83 8.57
C LYS A 217 -0.27 31.52 7.35
N ALA A 218 -0.58 30.48 6.60
CA ALA A 218 0.17 30.13 5.40
C ALA A 218 0.06 31.23 4.32
N LYS A 219 -1.14 31.80 4.14
CA LYS A 219 -1.41 32.88 3.19
C LYS A 219 -0.71 34.17 3.59
N GLU A 220 -0.78 34.59 4.86
CA GLU A 220 -0.11 35.78 5.41
C GLU A 220 1.42 35.65 5.34
N ALA A 221 1.96 34.44 5.55
CA ALA A 221 3.37 34.16 5.33
C ALA A 221 3.77 34.20 3.84
N GLY A 222 2.81 34.38 2.92
CA GLY A 222 3.04 34.53 1.48
C GLY A 222 3.44 33.20 0.82
N ALA A 223 2.89 32.07 1.24
CA ALA A 223 3.17 30.81 0.61
C ALA A 223 2.66 30.76 -0.83
N GLU A 224 3.49 30.26 -1.74
CA GLU A 224 3.23 30.09 -3.20
C GLU A 224 2.68 28.70 -3.53
N ALA A 225 2.82 27.75 -2.61
CA ALA A 225 2.28 26.39 -2.69
C ALA A 225 2.02 25.84 -1.30
N VAL A 226 1.06 24.91 -1.19
CA VAL A 226 0.76 24.14 0.02
C VAL A 226 1.24 22.71 -0.17
N LEU A 227 2.19 22.28 0.66
CA LEU A 227 2.65 20.89 0.72
C LEU A 227 1.90 20.16 1.82
N THR A 228 1.39 18.95 1.54
CA THR A 228 0.50 18.27 2.48
C THR A 228 0.92 16.84 2.81
N TYR A 229 0.77 16.49 4.09
CA TYR A 229 0.74 15.11 4.60
C TYR A 229 -0.47 14.95 5.51
N GLY A 230 -1.49 14.24 5.03
CA GLY A 230 -2.74 14.04 5.74
C GLY A 230 -3.62 13.03 5.04
N ILE A 231 -4.84 12.85 5.53
CA ILE A 231 -5.82 11.90 4.99
C ILE A 231 -6.83 12.64 4.11
N GLY A 232 -7.45 11.92 3.17
CA GLY A 232 -8.31 12.49 2.12
C GLY A 232 -9.43 13.42 2.60
N PRO A 233 -10.21 13.08 3.65
CA PRO A 233 -11.29 13.97 4.11
C PRO A 233 -10.79 15.34 4.58
N GLU A 234 -9.73 15.38 5.40
CA GLU A 234 -9.16 16.62 5.93
C GLU A 234 -8.44 17.42 4.83
N LEU A 235 -7.79 16.72 3.88
CA LEU A 235 -7.19 17.35 2.71
C LEU A 235 -8.26 18.05 1.84
N ALA A 236 -9.46 17.47 1.73
CA ALA A 236 -10.59 18.10 1.05
C ALA A 236 -11.04 19.38 1.78
N GLN A 237 -11.00 19.42 3.11
CA GLN A 237 -11.30 20.65 3.88
C GLN A 237 -10.24 21.73 3.65
N ILE A 238 -8.96 21.37 3.49
CA ILE A 238 -7.90 22.30 3.09
C ILE A 238 -8.23 22.92 1.73
N ALA A 239 -8.52 22.09 0.71
CA ALA A 239 -8.84 22.55 -0.63
C ALA A 239 -10.08 23.46 -0.65
N ASN A 240 -11.13 23.09 0.08
CA ASN A 240 -12.36 23.89 0.23
C ASN A 240 -12.09 25.21 0.96
N GLY A 241 -11.28 25.20 2.02
CA GLY A 241 -10.85 26.38 2.76
C GLY A 241 -10.07 27.36 1.88
N MET A 242 -9.14 26.86 1.07
CA MET A 242 -8.40 27.65 0.08
C MET A 242 -9.34 28.33 -0.91
N THR A 243 -10.32 27.58 -1.43
CA THR A 243 -11.35 28.11 -2.34
C THR A 243 -12.18 29.20 -1.66
N LYS A 244 -12.64 28.98 -0.42
CA LYS A 244 -13.42 29.94 0.37
C LYS A 244 -12.66 31.23 0.66
N LEU A 245 -11.34 31.13 0.88
CA LEU A 245 -10.46 32.28 1.09
C LEU A 245 -10.03 32.96 -0.21
N GLY A 246 -10.47 32.51 -1.37
CA GLY A 246 -10.02 33.00 -2.67
C GLY A 246 -8.50 32.85 -2.88
N TRP A 247 -7.88 31.89 -2.18
CA TRP A 247 -6.43 31.69 -2.23
C TRP A 247 -6.07 30.58 -3.23
N LYS A 248 -5.61 31.01 -4.40
CA LYS A 248 -5.35 30.14 -5.55
C LYS A 248 -3.86 29.78 -5.66
N VAL A 249 -3.40 28.90 -4.80
CA VAL A 249 -2.04 28.32 -4.90
C VAL A 249 -2.15 26.80 -5.10
N PRO A 250 -1.17 26.14 -5.72
CA PRO A 250 -1.23 24.71 -5.92
C PRO A 250 -1.12 23.92 -4.62
N MET A 251 -1.81 22.80 -4.59
CA MET A 251 -1.72 21.79 -3.56
C MET A 251 -0.88 20.63 -4.09
N ILE A 252 0.25 20.35 -3.43
CA ILE A 252 1.16 19.26 -3.79
C ILE A 252 1.36 18.43 -2.52
N GLY A 253 1.06 17.14 -2.56
CA GLY A 253 1.11 16.36 -1.33
C GLY A 253 1.43 14.89 -1.58
N SER A 254 1.36 14.12 -0.52
CA SER A 254 1.52 12.68 -0.61
C SER A 254 0.41 12.03 -1.44
N TRP A 255 0.57 10.79 -1.76
CA TRP A 255 -0.36 10.00 -2.59
C TRP A 255 -1.82 10.00 -2.11
N THR A 256 -2.10 10.39 -0.85
CA THR A 256 -3.43 10.50 -0.27
C THR A 256 -4.33 11.52 -0.98
N LEU A 257 -3.75 12.46 -1.75
CA LEU A 257 -4.51 13.33 -2.66
C LEU A 257 -5.17 12.56 -3.83
N SER A 258 -4.84 11.28 -4.03
CA SER A 258 -5.51 10.41 -5.01
C SER A 258 -6.73 9.65 -4.48
N MET A 259 -7.03 9.78 -3.18
CA MET A 259 -8.17 9.09 -2.55
C MET A 259 -9.51 9.63 -3.08
N ALA A 260 -10.47 8.73 -3.29
CA ALA A 260 -11.81 9.12 -3.75
C ALA A 260 -12.46 10.16 -2.86
N ASN A 261 -12.34 10.02 -1.53
CA ASN A 261 -12.93 10.96 -0.59
C ASN A 261 -12.27 12.35 -0.59
N PHE A 262 -11.01 12.47 -1.04
CA PHE A 262 -10.44 13.79 -1.37
C PHE A 262 -11.07 14.31 -2.67
N ILE A 263 -10.97 13.55 -3.76
CA ILE A 263 -11.37 13.98 -5.10
C ILE A 263 -12.86 14.37 -5.14
N ASP A 264 -13.73 13.59 -4.46
CA ASP A 264 -15.17 13.81 -4.45
C ASP A 264 -15.59 15.03 -3.61
N ASN A 265 -14.80 15.42 -2.61
CA ASN A 265 -15.18 16.43 -1.63
C ASN A 265 -14.34 17.72 -1.70
N ALA A 266 -13.22 17.73 -2.42
CA ALA A 266 -12.33 18.91 -2.51
C ALA A 266 -12.86 20.03 -3.41
N GLY A 267 -13.93 19.78 -4.17
CA GLY A 267 -14.50 20.76 -5.09
C GLY A 267 -13.47 21.33 -6.07
N PRO A 268 -13.65 22.59 -6.52
CA PRO A 268 -12.72 23.23 -7.45
C PRO A 268 -11.29 23.37 -6.88
N GLY A 269 -11.14 23.43 -5.56
CA GLY A 269 -9.84 23.56 -4.92
C GLY A 269 -8.95 22.31 -5.00
N GLY A 270 -9.56 21.16 -5.30
CA GLY A 270 -8.83 19.91 -5.52
C GLY A 270 -8.32 19.71 -6.94
N GLU A 271 -8.85 20.47 -7.92
CA GLU A 271 -8.41 20.38 -9.31
C GLU A 271 -6.96 20.83 -9.47
N GLY A 272 -6.16 20.05 -10.19
CA GLY A 272 -4.73 20.31 -10.34
C GLY A 272 -3.86 19.92 -9.14
N ALA A 273 -4.42 19.32 -8.08
CA ALA A 273 -3.64 18.79 -6.98
C ALA A 273 -2.70 17.67 -7.49
N ARG A 274 -1.43 17.68 -7.06
CA ARG A 274 -0.40 16.76 -7.55
C ARG A 274 0.18 15.90 -6.44
N MET A 275 0.47 14.64 -6.78
CA MET A 275 0.96 13.66 -5.84
C MET A 275 1.79 12.55 -6.51
N PRO A 276 2.78 11.95 -5.80
CA PRO A 276 3.44 10.73 -6.26
C PRO A 276 2.45 9.56 -6.38
N GLN A 277 2.61 8.73 -7.41
CA GLN A 277 1.76 7.56 -7.67
C GLN A 277 2.59 6.37 -8.12
N THR A 278 2.37 5.20 -7.55
CA THR A 278 2.93 3.93 -8.03
C THR A 278 2.02 3.26 -9.05
N PHE A 279 0.75 3.64 -9.07
CA PHE A 279 -0.24 3.11 -10.00
C PHE A 279 -1.31 4.16 -10.29
N ILE A 280 -1.57 4.42 -11.57
CA ILE A 280 -2.68 5.25 -12.05
C ILE A 280 -3.67 4.34 -12.77
N GLN A 281 -4.98 4.53 -12.55
CA GLN A 281 -6.04 3.72 -13.17
C GLN A 281 -6.16 4.03 -14.67
N GLN A 282 -5.11 3.62 -15.41
CA GLN A 282 -5.07 3.67 -16.88
C GLN A 282 -4.56 2.34 -17.41
N PRO A 283 -5.21 1.75 -18.45
CA PRO A 283 -4.87 0.43 -18.98
C PRO A 283 -3.65 0.48 -19.90
N THR A 284 -2.49 0.79 -19.34
CA THR A 284 -1.25 1.04 -20.10
C THR A 284 -0.49 -0.23 -20.49
N THR A 285 -0.74 -1.34 -19.81
CA THR A 285 -0.21 -2.67 -20.16
C THR A 285 -1.33 -3.71 -20.13
N PRO A 286 -1.20 -4.87 -20.80
CA PRO A 286 -2.22 -5.93 -20.73
C PRO A 286 -2.53 -6.38 -19.31
N LYS A 287 -1.52 -6.48 -18.44
CA LYS A 287 -1.71 -6.87 -17.03
C LYS A 287 -2.48 -5.82 -16.24
N ARG A 288 -2.13 -4.53 -16.38
CA ARG A 288 -2.86 -3.41 -15.76
C ARG A 288 -4.30 -3.33 -16.27
N GLN A 289 -4.50 -3.53 -17.57
CA GLN A 289 -5.85 -3.58 -18.17
C GLN A 289 -6.68 -4.72 -17.56
N SER A 290 -6.13 -5.94 -17.51
CA SER A 290 -6.81 -7.10 -16.91
C SER A 290 -7.17 -6.84 -15.44
N PHE A 291 -6.24 -6.30 -14.65
CA PHE A 291 -6.46 -5.93 -13.25
C PHE A 291 -7.60 -4.92 -13.11
N ILE A 292 -7.55 -3.81 -13.86
CA ILE A 292 -8.56 -2.74 -13.78
C ILE A 292 -9.94 -3.30 -14.18
N VAL A 293 -10.04 -4.01 -15.32
CA VAL A 293 -11.32 -4.56 -15.79
C VAL A 293 -11.89 -5.57 -14.80
N THR A 294 -11.05 -6.46 -14.25
CA THR A 294 -11.49 -7.45 -13.28
C THR A 294 -11.95 -6.78 -11.98
N TYR A 295 -11.19 -5.80 -11.48
CA TYR A 295 -11.56 -5.04 -10.28
C TYR A 295 -12.94 -4.36 -10.46
N LEU A 296 -13.10 -3.59 -11.54
CA LEU A 296 -14.33 -2.85 -11.81
C LEU A 296 -15.54 -3.78 -11.96
N ARG A 297 -15.36 -4.93 -12.61
CA ARG A 297 -16.43 -5.93 -12.77
C ARG A 297 -16.78 -6.62 -11.44
N THR A 298 -15.78 -6.91 -10.61
CA THR A 298 -15.98 -7.69 -9.38
C THR A 298 -16.58 -6.83 -8.25
N PHE A 299 -16.09 -5.61 -8.08
CA PHE A 299 -16.47 -4.77 -6.95
C PHE A 299 -17.43 -3.64 -7.33
N ASN A 300 -17.63 -3.38 -8.62
CA ASN A 300 -18.53 -2.37 -9.16
C ASN A 300 -18.45 -1.00 -8.42
N PRO A 301 -17.26 -0.40 -8.29
CA PRO A 301 -17.10 0.83 -7.55
C PRO A 301 -17.85 2.00 -8.20
N LYS A 302 -18.26 2.97 -7.36
CA LYS A 302 -18.98 4.15 -7.80
C LYS A 302 -18.21 4.91 -8.90
N ASN A 303 -18.91 5.36 -9.92
CA ASN A 303 -18.36 6.13 -11.05
C ASN A 303 -17.28 5.38 -11.86
N GLY A 304 -17.19 4.04 -11.78
CA GLY A 304 -16.16 3.25 -12.45
C GLY A 304 -14.73 3.65 -12.04
N ARG A 305 -14.57 4.12 -10.81
CA ARG A 305 -13.28 4.54 -10.25
C ARG A 305 -12.94 3.71 -9.03
N ILE A 306 -11.74 3.12 -9.00
CA ILE A 306 -11.18 2.51 -7.80
C ILE A 306 -10.92 3.63 -6.78
N ASP A 307 -11.41 3.49 -5.55
CA ASP A 307 -11.33 4.55 -4.54
C ASP A 307 -9.89 4.91 -4.14
N SER A 308 -8.99 3.94 -4.19
CA SER A 308 -7.55 4.13 -4.09
C SER A 308 -6.82 3.15 -5.01
N PRO A 309 -6.52 3.54 -6.28
CA PRO A 309 -5.90 2.64 -7.24
C PRO A 309 -4.54 2.10 -6.79
N VAL A 310 -3.72 2.93 -6.14
CA VAL A 310 -2.41 2.51 -5.60
C VAL A 310 -2.57 1.44 -4.53
N SER A 311 -3.52 1.59 -3.61
CA SER A 311 -3.75 0.63 -2.53
C SER A 311 -4.27 -0.70 -3.06
N ALA A 312 -5.18 -0.67 -4.04
CA ALA A 312 -5.68 -1.87 -4.71
C ALA A 312 -4.55 -2.64 -5.41
N ALA A 313 -3.72 -1.94 -6.19
CA ALA A 313 -2.62 -2.53 -6.93
C ALA A 313 -1.55 -3.12 -6.01
N GLN A 314 -1.17 -2.39 -4.96
CA GLN A 314 -0.17 -2.85 -3.99
C GLN A 314 -0.68 -4.00 -3.11
N GLY A 315 -1.97 -3.98 -2.74
CA GLY A 315 -2.62 -5.11 -2.06
C GLY A 315 -2.60 -6.39 -2.91
N TYR A 316 -2.91 -6.26 -4.20
CA TYR A 316 -2.84 -7.36 -5.16
C TYR A 316 -1.41 -7.92 -5.27
N ASP A 317 -0.42 -7.05 -5.51
CA ASP A 317 0.99 -7.45 -5.66
C ASP A 317 1.56 -8.07 -4.37
N SER A 318 1.13 -7.61 -3.18
CA SER A 318 1.61 -8.13 -1.90
C SER A 318 1.31 -9.62 -1.71
N ILE A 319 0.17 -10.10 -2.18
CA ILE A 319 -0.21 -11.51 -2.13
C ILE A 319 0.66 -12.34 -3.08
N TYR A 320 0.94 -11.84 -4.29
CA TYR A 320 1.82 -12.53 -5.21
C TYR A 320 3.25 -12.64 -4.68
N LEU A 321 3.77 -11.60 -4.04
CA LEU A 321 5.08 -11.63 -3.38
C LEU A 321 5.14 -12.65 -2.24
N LEU A 322 4.17 -12.63 -1.33
CA LEU A 322 4.09 -13.58 -0.22
C LEU A 322 3.94 -15.03 -0.69
N THR A 323 3.06 -15.26 -1.65
CA THR A 323 2.82 -16.63 -2.15
C THR A 323 3.99 -17.18 -2.95
N ALA A 324 4.71 -16.33 -3.69
CA ALA A 324 5.97 -16.71 -4.32
C ALA A 324 7.03 -17.13 -3.28
N ALA A 325 7.12 -16.38 -2.17
CA ALA A 325 8.03 -16.72 -1.08
C ALA A 325 7.62 -18.02 -0.36
N ILE A 326 6.34 -18.22 -0.05
CA ILE A 326 5.83 -19.46 0.56
C ILE A 326 6.10 -20.66 -0.36
N LYS A 327 5.86 -20.50 -1.66
CA LYS A 327 6.14 -21.54 -2.67
C LYS A 327 7.63 -21.86 -2.75
N GLN A 328 8.49 -20.85 -2.78
CA GLN A 328 9.95 -21.03 -2.79
C GLN A 328 10.46 -21.66 -1.50
N ALA A 329 9.93 -21.28 -0.35
CA ALA A 329 10.28 -21.84 0.96
C ALA A 329 9.81 -23.31 1.11
N GLY A 330 8.82 -23.75 0.32
CA GLY A 330 8.17 -25.04 0.51
C GLY A 330 7.53 -25.20 1.89
N SER A 331 7.21 -24.10 2.58
CA SER A 331 6.85 -24.06 3.99
C SER A 331 6.01 -22.84 4.34
N THR A 332 5.21 -22.96 5.39
CA THR A 332 4.47 -21.84 6.01
C THR A 332 5.14 -21.32 7.29
N ASP A 333 6.37 -21.76 7.57
CA ASP A 333 7.19 -21.30 8.70
C ASP A 333 7.69 -19.87 8.45
N GLY A 334 7.47 -18.96 9.40
CA GLY A 334 7.77 -17.55 9.25
C GLY A 334 9.22 -17.25 8.90
N PRO A 335 10.23 -17.79 9.63
CA PRO A 335 11.64 -17.65 9.28
C PRO A 335 11.98 -18.10 7.85
N LYS A 336 11.38 -19.19 7.38
CA LYS A 336 11.60 -19.69 6.01
C LYS A 336 10.95 -18.78 4.97
N ILE A 337 9.75 -18.24 5.26
CA ILE A 337 9.09 -17.25 4.38
C ILE A 337 9.93 -15.99 4.29
N LYS A 338 10.44 -15.46 5.43
CA LYS A 338 11.33 -14.31 5.49
C LYS A 338 12.57 -14.53 4.62
N ALA A 339 13.28 -15.63 4.84
CA ALA A 339 14.49 -15.95 4.07
C ALA A 339 14.20 -16.08 2.56
N ALA A 340 13.03 -16.59 2.18
CA ALA A 340 12.61 -16.65 0.79
C ALA A 340 12.27 -15.27 0.22
N LEU A 341 11.61 -14.36 0.98
CA LEU A 341 11.37 -12.97 0.57
C LEU A 341 12.70 -12.24 0.31
N GLU A 342 13.66 -12.36 1.21
CA GLU A 342 14.98 -11.72 1.10
C GLU A 342 15.83 -12.24 -0.08
N ASN A 343 15.45 -13.37 -0.67
CA ASN A 343 16.17 -13.99 -1.78
C ASN A 343 15.24 -14.67 -2.78
N LEU A 344 14.23 -13.95 -3.24
CA LEU A 344 13.34 -14.44 -4.30
C LEU A 344 14.16 -14.75 -5.56
N LYS A 345 14.06 -15.99 -6.04
CA LYS A 345 14.81 -16.49 -7.19
C LYS A 345 14.11 -16.22 -8.52
N THR A 346 12.78 -16.23 -8.50
CA THR A 346 11.96 -16.02 -9.70
C THR A 346 11.31 -14.65 -9.61
N PRO A 347 11.38 -13.83 -10.67
CA PRO A 347 10.65 -12.58 -10.72
C PRO A 347 9.15 -12.76 -10.50
N VAL A 348 8.53 -11.81 -9.82
CA VAL A 348 7.09 -11.75 -9.58
C VAL A 348 6.50 -10.63 -10.41
N GLU A 349 5.67 -10.98 -11.39
CA GLU A 349 4.99 -10.00 -12.23
C GLU A 349 3.81 -9.38 -11.49
N GLY A 350 3.98 -8.16 -11.01
CA GLY A 350 2.94 -7.36 -10.38
C GLY A 350 2.19 -6.46 -11.35
N VAL A 351 1.23 -5.69 -10.85
CA VAL A 351 0.53 -4.63 -11.60
C VAL A 351 1.20 -3.27 -11.39
N VAL A 352 1.87 -3.09 -10.24
CA VAL A 352 2.70 -1.92 -9.97
C VAL A 352 3.99 -2.01 -10.79
N THR A 353 4.73 -3.11 -10.62
CA THR A 353 6.04 -3.35 -11.22
C THR A 353 6.29 -4.85 -11.40
N SER A 354 7.36 -5.19 -12.11
CA SER A 354 7.95 -6.53 -12.08
C SER A 354 9.00 -6.58 -10.97
N TYR A 355 8.79 -7.46 -10.00
CA TYR A 355 9.62 -7.57 -8.80
C TYR A 355 10.73 -8.61 -9.04
N ASN A 356 11.91 -8.15 -9.41
CA ASN A 356 13.09 -8.99 -9.54
C ASN A 356 14.01 -8.78 -8.34
N LYS A 357 14.08 -9.77 -7.43
CA LYS A 357 14.81 -9.68 -6.16
C LYS A 357 14.45 -8.37 -5.41
N PRO A 358 13.16 -8.16 -5.11
CA PRO A 358 12.70 -6.88 -4.54
C PRO A 358 13.28 -6.60 -3.15
N PHE A 359 13.66 -7.66 -2.43
CA PHE A 359 14.17 -7.58 -1.07
C PHE A 359 15.52 -8.27 -0.92
N SER A 360 16.25 -7.91 0.12
CA SER A 360 17.46 -8.57 0.59
C SER A 360 17.50 -8.50 2.12
N ALA A 361 18.42 -9.21 2.77
CA ALA A 361 18.58 -9.14 4.22
C ALA A 361 18.90 -7.73 4.77
N LYS A 362 19.28 -6.79 3.91
CA LYS A 362 19.60 -5.39 4.28
C LYS A 362 18.61 -4.36 3.74
N ASP A 363 17.69 -4.77 2.89
CA ASP A 363 16.75 -3.87 2.22
C ASP A 363 15.41 -4.58 2.05
N HIS A 364 14.44 -4.18 2.84
CA HIS A 364 13.07 -4.69 2.83
C HIS A 364 12.09 -3.78 2.07
N GLU A 365 12.59 -2.87 1.22
CA GLU A 365 11.82 -1.97 0.38
C GLU A 365 11.78 -2.47 -1.06
N ALA A 366 10.59 -2.75 -1.60
CA ALA A 366 10.46 -3.22 -2.98
C ALA A 366 10.47 -2.09 -4.01
N ILE A 367 10.23 -0.85 -3.61
CA ILE A 367 10.06 0.30 -4.49
C ILE A 367 11.23 1.27 -4.35
N THR A 368 11.80 1.69 -5.48
CA THR A 368 12.84 2.72 -5.57
C THR A 368 12.32 3.98 -6.25
N VAL A 369 13.08 5.07 -6.15
CA VAL A 369 12.70 6.42 -6.62
C VAL A 369 12.34 6.52 -8.12
N ASN A 370 12.77 5.56 -8.92
CA ASN A 370 12.49 5.52 -10.36
C ASN A 370 11.12 4.91 -10.71
N ILE A 371 10.42 4.29 -9.76
CA ILE A 371 9.13 3.63 -10.01
C ILE A 371 7.96 4.62 -9.95
N PRO A 372 7.80 5.44 -8.90
CA PRO A 372 6.68 6.37 -8.84
C PRO A 372 6.74 7.46 -9.90
N VAL A 373 5.59 7.94 -10.31
CA VAL A 373 5.39 9.07 -11.21
C VAL A 373 4.53 10.13 -10.53
N PHE A 374 4.43 11.33 -11.10
CA PHE A 374 3.45 12.30 -10.64
C PHE A 374 2.09 12.07 -11.27
N GLY A 375 1.09 11.97 -10.39
CA GLY A 375 -0.32 12.11 -10.75
C GLY A 375 -0.80 13.55 -10.54
N GLU A 376 -1.86 13.90 -11.25
CA GLU A 376 -2.60 15.17 -11.14
C GLU A 376 -4.09 14.87 -11.09
N VAL A 377 -4.83 15.51 -10.20
CA VAL A 377 -6.28 15.46 -10.20
C VAL A 377 -6.81 16.30 -11.35
N LYS A 378 -7.53 15.67 -12.26
CA LYS A 378 -8.16 16.31 -13.42
C LYS A 378 -9.52 15.68 -13.71
N GLY A 379 -10.57 16.50 -13.69
CA GLY A 379 -11.93 16.04 -13.96
C GLY A 379 -12.35 14.87 -13.06
N GLN A 380 -12.10 14.96 -11.75
CA GLN A 380 -12.41 13.94 -10.75
C GLN A 380 -11.66 12.58 -10.94
N ARG A 381 -10.54 12.59 -11.65
CA ARG A 381 -9.67 11.41 -11.83
C ARG A 381 -8.22 11.80 -11.61
N VAL A 382 -7.41 10.80 -11.31
CA VAL A 382 -5.94 10.96 -11.31
C VAL A 382 -5.44 10.58 -12.69
N VAL A 383 -4.72 11.51 -13.32
CA VAL A 383 -4.04 11.32 -14.62
C VAL A 383 -2.54 11.51 -14.45
N TYR A 384 -1.74 11.13 -15.44
CA TYR A 384 -0.32 11.48 -15.46
C TYR A 384 -0.14 12.99 -15.50
N ALA A 385 0.62 13.56 -14.56
CA ALA A 385 0.89 14.99 -14.51
C ALA A 385 1.82 15.45 -15.66
N TYR A 386 2.60 14.54 -16.22
CA TYR A 386 3.58 14.82 -17.28
C TYR A 386 3.37 13.91 -18.48
N GLU A 387 3.39 14.52 -19.68
CA GLU A 387 3.23 13.81 -20.94
C GLU A 387 4.34 12.76 -21.17
N ALA A 388 5.56 13.06 -20.72
CA ALA A 388 6.68 12.12 -20.80
C ALA A 388 6.40 10.83 -20.03
N ASP A 389 5.84 10.92 -18.80
CA ASP A 389 5.44 9.74 -18.02
C ASP A 389 4.26 9.00 -18.66
N ALA A 390 3.32 9.74 -19.26
CA ALA A 390 2.20 9.13 -19.98
C ALA A 390 2.67 8.36 -21.24
N LYS A 391 3.64 8.90 -21.98
CA LYS A 391 4.20 8.24 -23.17
C LYS A 391 4.94 6.95 -22.85
N THR A 392 5.62 6.89 -21.71
CA THR A 392 6.35 5.69 -21.24
C THR A 392 5.53 4.79 -20.30
N ALA A 393 4.24 5.07 -20.13
CA ALA A 393 3.40 4.34 -19.18
C ALA A 393 3.18 2.86 -19.50
N SER A 394 3.41 2.44 -20.74
CA SER A 394 3.42 1.03 -21.17
C SER A 394 4.71 0.29 -20.77
N GLU A 395 5.76 1.01 -20.42
CA GLU A 395 7.00 0.43 -19.92
C GLU A 395 6.87 0.16 -18.42
N VAL A 396 7.20 -1.07 -18.00
CA VAL A 396 7.19 -1.44 -16.59
C VAL A 396 8.51 -1.00 -15.98
N ARG A 397 8.47 0.03 -15.14
CA ARG A 397 9.63 0.48 -14.36
C ARG A 397 9.92 -0.56 -13.27
N VAL A 398 11.16 -1.03 -13.19
CA VAL A 398 11.59 -2.02 -12.21
C VAL A 398 12.49 -1.39 -11.15
N LYS A 399 12.60 -2.03 -9.99
CA LYS A 399 13.50 -1.60 -8.91
C LYS A 399 14.92 -1.43 -9.45
N ASP A 400 15.49 -0.25 -9.24
CA ASP A 400 16.89 0.07 -9.54
C ASP A 400 17.56 0.63 -8.28
N ALA A 401 18.41 -0.18 -7.66
CA ALA A 401 19.15 0.22 -6.47
C ALA A 401 20.13 1.38 -6.73
N ASN A 402 20.48 1.65 -7.99
CA ASN A 402 21.35 2.75 -8.38
C ASN A 402 20.55 3.98 -8.86
N ALA A 403 19.21 3.92 -8.80
CA ALA A 403 18.38 5.03 -9.22
C ALA A 403 18.75 6.31 -8.43
N LYS A 404 19.08 7.37 -9.17
CA LYS A 404 19.41 8.66 -8.56
C LYS A 404 18.10 9.41 -8.25
N GLY A 405 17.92 9.72 -7.00
CA GLY A 405 16.85 10.56 -6.47
C GLY A 405 17.25 11.06 -5.10
N ALA A 406 16.74 12.20 -4.68
CA ALA A 406 16.92 12.64 -3.32
C ALA A 406 16.13 11.67 -2.40
N LEU A 407 16.79 11.09 -1.43
CA LEU A 407 16.17 10.36 -0.33
C LEU A 407 16.39 11.12 0.97
N VAL A 408 15.41 11.07 1.86
CA VAL A 408 15.57 11.58 3.21
C VAL A 408 15.97 10.43 4.11
N ALA A 409 17.08 10.59 4.84
CA ALA A 409 17.48 9.57 5.81
C ALA A 409 16.44 9.47 6.94
N PRO A 410 16.15 8.26 7.46
CA PRO A 410 15.27 8.10 8.60
C PRO A 410 15.73 8.96 9.77
N VAL A 411 14.81 9.71 10.36
CA VAL A 411 15.10 10.46 11.58
C VAL A 411 15.24 9.46 12.72
N LYS A 412 16.47 9.27 13.21
CA LYS A 412 16.70 8.48 14.42
C LYS A 412 16.03 9.21 15.59
N ARG A 413 15.19 8.51 16.32
CA ARG A 413 14.63 8.96 17.61
C ARG A 413 15.59 8.69 18.73
#